data_41377ada449ef7c7c388d849b957fe5d
#
_entry.id   41377ada449ef7c7c388d849b957fe5d
#
_cell.length_a   1.000
_cell.length_b   1.000
_cell.length_c   1.000
_cell.angle_alpha   90.00
_cell.angle_beta   90.00
_cell.angle_gamma   90.00
#
_symmetry.space_group_name_H-M   'P 1'
#
loop_
_entity.id
_entity.type
_entity.pdbx_description
1 polymer ?
#
loop_
_entity_poly.entity_id
_entity_poly.type
_entity_poly.pdbx_seq_one_letter_code
_entity_poly.pdbx_strand_id
1 'polypeptide(L)'
;MNVTLTVEQNGLRADQYLAGVLDGLTRSAAQKLLEEGRVLRRGKALKKNDKLQAGDEVAVCIPDPTPVEIVPQDIPLDVVYEDGDVIVVNKPVGMVVHPAPGHPDGTLVNALLYHCGQTLSGINGQLRPGIVHRIDRDTSGLIIAAKNDAAHLALAEQLQDHSLYREYEAVVVGNLREDRGTVDLPIARHPTDRKKMAVNHLNGRRAVTHWTVLARYPGYTHIQCRLETGRTHQIRVHMAALGHPVLGDPVYGGQRKGFPELAGQCLHARRLTFRHPRTGELVTVSCPLPDYFQAVLTRCGRLV
;
A
#
# COMPACT_ATOMS: atom_id res chain seq x y z
N MET A 1 -5.20 15.49 26.02
CA MET A 1 -4.06 16.17 26.69
C MET A 1 -4.12 17.66 26.40
N ASN A 2 -4.03 18.53 27.43
CA ASN A 2 -3.98 19.99 27.26
C ASN A 2 -2.57 20.48 27.61
N VAL A 3 -1.99 21.29 26.73
CA VAL A 3 -0.64 21.84 26.90
C VAL A 3 -0.69 23.34 26.67
N THR A 4 -0.02 24.13 27.51
CA THR A 4 0.21 25.55 27.28
C THR A 4 1.69 25.76 26.95
N LEU A 5 1.95 26.41 25.81
CA LEU A 5 3.28 26.68 25.29
C LEU A 5 3.55 28.19 25.31
N THR A 6 4.72 28.58 25.76
CA THR A 6 5.20 29.98 25.63
C THR A 6 6.11 30.08 24.42
N VAL A 7 5.80 30.97 23.51
CA VAL A 7 6.56 31.17 22.28
C VAL A 7 7.84 31.94 22.57
N GLU A 8 8.98 31.41 22.18
CA GLU A 8 10.31 32.02 22.42
C GLU A 8 10.81 32.86 21.22
N GLN A 9 10.29 32.60 20.01
CA GLN A 9 10.80 33.22 18.76
C GLN A 9 9.70 33.92 17.99
N ASN A 10 10.01 35.07 17.42
CA ASN A 10 9.08 35.86 16.59
C ASN A 10 8.96 35.32 15.17
N GLY A 11 7.76 35.44 14.58
CA GLY A 11 7.52 35.29 13.15
C GLY A 11 7.31 33.88 12.65
N LEU A 12 7.41 32.87 13.49
CA LEU A 12 7.09 31.48 13.11
C LEU A 12 5.59 31.31 12.87
N ARG A 13 5.24 30.56 11.86
CA ARG A 13 3.85 30.18 11.61
C ARG A 13 3.39 29.18 12.68
N ALA A 14 2.13 29.30 13.08
CA ALA A 14 1.57 28.43 14.13
C ALA A 14 1.73 26.94 13.80
N ASP A 15 1.50 26.50 12.55
CA ASP A 15 1.66 25.10 12.14
C ASP A 15 3.12 24.60 12.22
N GLN A 16 4.10 25.47 11.96
CA GLN A 16 5.53 25.16 12.05
C GLN A 16 6.00 25.09 13.50
N TYR A 17 5.60 26.08 14.30
CA TYR A 17 5.94 26.16 15.70
C TYR A 17 5.47 24.91 16.46
N LEU A 18 4.18 24.57 16.33
CA LEU A 18 3.61 23.40 17.00
C LEU A 18 4.32 22.09 16.64
N ALA A 19 4.63 21.90 15.36
CA ALA A 19 5.32 20.69 14.89
C ALA A 19 6.80 20.65 15.33
N GLY A 20 7.39 21.77 15.69
CA GLY A 20 8.78 21.84 16.18
C GLY A 20 8.92 21.69 17.68
N VAL A 21 7.87 22.03 18.46
CA VAL A 21 7.93 22.07 19.94
C VAL A 21 7.24 20.88 20.58
N LEU A 22 6.21 20.31 19.93
CA LEU A 22 5.49 19.16 20.45
C LEU A 22 6.04 17.86 19.85
N ASP A 23 6.72 17.07 20.66
CA ASP A 23 7.28 15.79 20.26
C ASP A 23 6.19 14.86 19.69
N GLY A 24 6.48 14.27 18.52
CA GLY A 24 5.57 13.37 17.82
C GLY A 24 4.43 14.05 17.04
N LEU A 25 4.28 15.38 17.14
CA LEU A 25 3.26 16.10 16.37
C LEU A 25 3.78 16.46 14.98
N THR A 26 3.22 15.82 13.94
CA THR A 26 3.54 16.18 12.56
C THR A 26 2.92 17.52 12.16
N ARG A 27 3.51 18.23 11.19
CA ARG A 27 2.95 19.48 10.68
C ARG A 27 1.51 19.35 10.18
N SER A 28 1.17 18.21 9.55
CA SER A 28 -0.20 17.91 9.10
C SER A 28 -1.17 17.76 10.27
N ALA A 29 -0.73 17.13 11.36
CA ALA A 29 -1.53 17.00 12.58
C ALA A 29 -1.72 18.37 13.26
N ALA A 30 -0.66 19.21 13.31
CA ALA A 30 -0.74 20.59 13.80
C ALA A 30 -1.75 21.42 13.00
N GLN A 31 -1.76 21.31 11.67
CA GLN A 31 -2.73 22.01 10.81
C GLN A 31 -4.16 21.55 11.11
N LYS A 32 -4.39 20.26 11.34
CA LYS A 32 -5.70 19.73 11.69
C LYS A 32 -6.19 20.29 13.04
N LEU A 33 -5.33 20.34 14.06
CA LEU A 33 -5.68 20.95 15.35
C LEU A 33 -6.05 22.42 15.22
N LEU A 34 -5.35 23.17 14.37
CA LEU A 34 -5.65 24.58 14.08
C LEU A 34 -6.97 24.75 13.32
N GLU A 35 -7.24 23.90 12.34
CA GLU A 35 -8.50 23.90 11.57
C GLU A 35 -9.71 23.51 12.44
N GLU A 36 -9.52 22.62 13.42
CA GLU A 36 -10.54 22.23 14.42
C GLU A 36 -10.73 23.27 15.56
N GLY A 37 -9.97 24.37 15.53
CA GLY A 37 -10.06 25.42 16.57
C GLY A 37 -9.50 24.98 17.94
N ARG A 38 -8.68 23.94 17.99
CA ARG A 38 -8.11 23.36 19.21
C ARG A 38 -6.82 24.04 19.70
N VAL A 39 -6.40 25.09 19.00
CA VAL A 39 -5.21 25.88 19.32
C VAL A 39 -5.64 27.31 19.54
N LEU A 40 -5.47 27.80 20.76
CA LEU A 40 -5.94 29.12 21.18
C LEU A 40 -4.76 30.01 21.59
N ARG A 41 -4.79 31.29 21.20
CA ARG A 41 -3.95 32.35 21.73
C ARG A 41 -4.85 33.39 22.43
N ARG A 42 -4.69 33.56 23.73
CA ARG A 42 -5.54 34.47 24.53
C ARG A 42 -7.05 34.17 24.33
N GLY A 43 -7.42 32.90 24.30
CA GLY A 43 -8.81 32.46 24.11
C GLY A 43 -9.36 32.55 22.67
N LYS A 44 -8.58 33.02 21.69
CA LYS A 44 -8.98 33.05 20.26
C LYS A 44 -8.30 31.97 19.46
N ALA A 45 -9.08 31.28 18.61
CA ALA A 45 -8.56 30.22 17.74
C ALA A 45 -7.53 30.78 16.74
N LEU A 46 -6.38 30.11 16.64
CA LEU A 46 -5.31 30.42 15.68
C LEU A 46 -5.58 29.69 14.36
N LYS A 47 -5.20 30.36 13.26
CA LYS A 47 -5.15 29.77 11.92
C LYS A 47 -3.73 29.27 11.60
N LYS A 48 -3.58 28.29 10.72
CA LYS A 48 -2.31 27.68 10.35
C LYS A 48 -1.23 28.67 9.91
N ASN A 49 -1.63 29.78 9.30
CA ASN A 49 -0.73 30.82 8.76
C ASN A 49 -0.46 31.96 9.75
N ASP A 50 -1.13 31.98 10.91
CA ASP A 50 -0.91 33.03 11.88
C ASP A 50 0.52 33.02 12.38
N LYS A 51 1.12 34.21 12.45
CA LYS A 51 2.47 34.39 12.95
C LYS A 51 2.43 34.58 14.47
N LEU A 52 3.26 33.83 15.16
CA LEU A 52 3.43 33.91 16.61
C LEU A 52 4.51 34.92 16.96
N GLN A 53 4.41 35.50 18.14
CA GLN A 53 5.39 36.45 18.69
C GLN A 53 5.97 35.89 19.99
N ALA A 54 7.20 36.23 20.30
CA ALA A 54 7.81 35.90 21.57
C ALA A 54 6.95 36.44 22.74
N GLY A 55 6.68 35.59 23.74
CA GLY A 55 5.79 35.88 24.83
C GLY A 55 4.33 35.53 24.58
N ASP A 56 3.94 35.06 23.38
CA ASP A 56 2.59 34.52 23.17
C ASP A 56 2.40 33.24 23.97
N GLU A 57 1.28 33.15 24.70
CA GLU A 57 0.83 31.92 25.31
C GLU A 57 -0.16 31.21 24.39
N VAL A 58 0.17 29.98 23.98
CA VAL A 58 -0.62 29.15 23.09
C VAL A 58 -1.13 27.92 23.81
N ALA A 59 -2.44 27.85 24.05
CA ALA A 59 -3.10 26.68 24.60
C ALA A 59 -3.45 25.70 23.49
N VAL A 60 -2.99 24.47 23.60
CA VAL A 60 -3.21 23.38 22.64
C VAL A 60 -4.00 22.27 23.29
N CYS A 61 -5.17 21.97 22.77
CA CYS A 61 -5.96 20.79 23.15
C CYS A 61 -5.68 19.67 22.15
N ILE A 62 -4.81 18.73 22.54
CA ILE A 62 -4.55 17.52 21.77
C ILE A 62 -5.58 16.48 22.20
N PRO A 63 -6.52 16.08 21.31
CA PRO A 63 -7.47 15.01 21.66
C PRO A 63 -6.70 13.72 21.90
N ASP A 64 -7.15 12.95 22.85
CA ASP A 64 -6.66 11.57 22.99
C ASP A 64 -6.92 10.84 21.67
N PRO A 65 -5.97 10.00 21.20
CA PRO A 65 -6.21 9.19 20.04
C PRO A 65 -7.49 8.39 20.27
N THR A 66 -8.56 8.70 19.54
CA THR A 66 -9.71 7.81 19.47
C THR A 66 -9.21 6.51 18.89
N PRO A 67 -9.26 5.38 19.59
CA PRO A 67 -8.94 4.11 19.01
C PRO A 67 -9.86 3.95 17.79
N VAL A 68 -9.28 3.91 16.59
CA VAL A 68 -10.05 3.52 15.39
C VAL A 68 -10.21 2.02 15.53
N GLU A 69 -11.28 1.60 16.17
CA GLU A 69 -11.63 0.19 16.28
C GLU A 69 -12.08 -0.28 14.91
N ILE A 70 -11.33 -1.22 14.32
CA ILE A 70 -11.74 -1.83 13.07
C ILE A 70 -12.80 -2.88 13.40
N VAL A 71 -14.02 -2.64 12.91
CA VAL A 71 -15.14 -3.54 13.12
C VAL A 71 -14.99 -4.77 12.22
N PRO A 72 -15.03 -6.00 12.76
CA PRO A 72 -15.12 -7.23 11.98
C PRO A 72 -16.35 -7.20 11.05
N GLN A 73 -16.20 -7.62 9.79
CA GLN A 73 -17.31 -7.67 8.82
C GLN A 73 -17.35 -9.02 8.13
N ASP A 74 -18.54 -9.57 7.99
CA ASP A 74 -18.80 -10.82 7.27
C ASP A 74 -18.68 -10.57 5.75
N ILE A 75 -17.43 -10.53 5.28
CA ILE A 75 -17.09 -10.41 3.87
C ILE A 75 -16.46 -11.73 3.44
N PRO A 76 -17.02 -12.41 2.41
CA PRO A 76 -16.49 -13.69 1.93
C PRO A 76 -15.01 -13.56 1.52
N LEU A 77 -14.18 -14.50 2.00
CA LEU A 77 -12.76 -14.63 1.65
C LEU A 77 -12.55 -15.89 0.80
N ASP A 78 -11.83 -15.74 -0.30
CA ASP A 78 -11.28 -16.87 -1.06
C ASP A 78 -9.97 -17.31 -0.38
N VAL A 79 -10.08 -18.22 0.60
CA VAL A 79 -8.95 -18.73 1.39
C VAL A 79 -8.27 -19.84 0.59
N VAL A 80 -7.00 -19.62 0.23
CA VAL A 80 -6.21 -20.58 -0.58
C VAL A 80 -5.33 -21.48 0.30
N TYR A 81 -4.91 -20.98 1.45
CA TYR A 81 -4.17 -21.74 2.46
C TYR A 81 -4.45 -21.16 3.84
N GLU A 82 -4.62 -22.00 4.82
CA GLU A 82 -4.77 -21.56 6.21
C GLU A 82 -4.33 -22.64 7.19
N ASP A 83 -3.69 -22.22 8.28
CA ASP A 83 -3.37 -23.05 9.44
C ASP A 83 -3.45 -22.23 10.75
N GLY A 84 -2.78 -22.68 11.80
CA GLY A 84 -2.75 -21.97 13.10
C GLY A 84 -1.87 -20.71 13.12
N ASP A 85 -0.99 -20.52 12.14
CA ASP A 85 0.00 -19.45 12.11
C ASP A 85 -0.24 -18.41 11.02
N VAL A 86 -0.72 -18.85 9.86
CA VAL A 86 -0.87 -17.97 8.69
C VAL A 86 -2.19 -18.23 7.96
N ILE A 87 -2.64 -17.22 7.24
CA ILE A 87 -3.74 -17.32 6.26
C ILE A 87 -3.31 -16.65 4.96
N VAL A 88 -3.51 -17.33 3.84
CA VAL A 88 -3.28 -16.80 2.48
C VAL A 88 -4.62 -16.72 1.77
N VAL A 89 -4.97 -15.53 1.32
CA VAL A 89 -6.23 -15.27 0.61
C VAL A 89 -5.97 -14.75 -0.79
N ASN A 90 -6.86 -15.11 -1.72
CA ASN A 90 -6.90 -14.55 -3.06
C ASN A 90 -7.81 -13.31 -3.06
N LYS A 91 -7.20 -12.13 -2.88
CA LYS A 91 -7.92 -10.87 -2.78
C LYS A 91 -8.57 -10.49 -4.13
N PRO A 92 -9.86 -10.15 -4.18
CA PRO A 92 -10.48 -9.66 -5.40
C PRO A 92 -9.98 -8.26 -5.79
N VAL A 93 -10.19 -7.88 -7.06
CA VAL A 93 -10.05 -6.49 -7.53
C VAL A 93 -11.03 -5.58 -6.79
N GLY A 94 -10.64 -4.34 -6.53
CA GLY A 94 -11.46 -3.32 -5.89
C GLY A 94 -11.41 -3.33 -4.36
N MET A 95 -10.98 -4.43 -3.74
CA MET A 95 -10.85 -4.52 -2.27
C MET A 95 -9.57 -3.85 -1.78
N VAL A 96 -9.71 -2.92 -0.83
CA VAL A 96 -8.59 -2.30 -0.10
C VAL A 96 -8.09 -3.24 0.99
N VAL A 97 -6.78 -3.29 1.22
CA VAL A 97 -6.20 -4.22 2.22
C VAL A 97 -6.53 -3.79 3.66
N HIS A 98 -6.41 -2.51 3.98
CA HIS A 98 -6.65 -1.99 5.33
C HIS A 98 -7.35 -0.63 5.27
N PRO A 99 -8.08 -0.22 6.31
CA PRO A 99 -8.78 1.05 6.34
C PRO A 99 -7.87 2.24 6.03
N ALA A 100 -8.39 3.15 5.22
CA ALA A 100 -7.71 4.36 4.78
C ALA A 100 -8.73 5.48 4.55
N PRO A 101 -8.31 6.77 4.44
CA PRO A 101 -9.21 7.85 4.07
C PRO A 101 -9.99 7.54 2.78
N GLY A 102 -11.33 7.57 2.86
CA GLY A 102 -12.25 7.20 1.77
C GLY A 102 -12.63 5.71 1.73
N HIS A 103 -12.04 4.86 2.56
CA HIS A 103 -12.36 3.45 2.72
C HIS A 103 -12.22 3.06 4.19
N PRO A 104 -13.14 3.49 5.08
CA PRO A 104 -13.04 3.22 6.52
C PRO A 104 -13.35 1.76 6.87
N ASP A 105 -14.07 1.06 6.03
CA ASP A 105 -14.56 -0.31 6.16
C ASP A 105 -14.56 -1.05 4.81
N GLY A 106 -15.12 -2.25 4.77
CA GLY A 106 -15.15 -3.08 3.56
C GLY A 106 -13.77 -3.56 3.12
N THR A 107 -12.79 -3.60 4.00
CA THR A 107 -11.41 -3.93 3.68
C THR A 107 -11.09 -5.39 3.98
N LEU A 108 -9.97 -5.89 3.44
CA LEU A 108 -9.48 -7.24 3.76
C LEU A 108 -9.29 -7.43 5.26
N VAL A 109 -8.81 -6.41 5.98
CA VAL A 109 -8.64 -6.48 7.44
C VAL A 109 -9.97 -6.67 8.16
N ASN A 110 -11.06 -5.99 7.73
CA ASN A 110 -12.38 -6.22 8.30
C ASN A 110 -12.86 -7.67 8.12
N ALA A 111 -12.62 -8.24 6.93
CA ALA A 111 -12.95 -9.63 6.62
C ALA A 111 -12.08 -10.63 7.42
N LEU A 112 -10.77 -10.39 7.52
CA LEU A 112 -9.85 -11.22 8.30
C LEU A 112 -10.18 -11.21 9.79
N LEU A 113 -10.55 -10.05 10.36
CA LEU A 113 -10.99 -9.95 11.75
C LEU A 113 -12.26 -10.77 12.02
N TYR A 114 -13.19 -10.80 11.07
CA TYR A 114 -14.38 -11.63 11.18
C TYR A 114 -14.04 -13.12 11.09
N HIS A 115 -13.24 -13.52 10.11
CA HIS A 115 -12.87 -14.91 9.84
C HIS A 115 -11.97 -15.50 10.93
N CYS A 116 -10.91 -14.78 11.34
CA CYS A 116 -9.91 -15.25 12.30
C CYS A 116 -10.24 -14.89 13.76
N GLY A 117 -11.20 -14.01 14.01
CA GLY A 117 -11.50 -13.51 15.36
C GLY A 117 -10.31 -12.78 15.98
N GLN A 118 -10.03 -13.06 17.25
CA GLN A 118 -8.96 -12.41 18.02
C GLN A 118 -7.57 -13.04 17.78
N THR A 119 -7.41 -13.99 16.88
CA THR A 119 -6.14 -14.67 16.68
C THR A 119 -5.14 -13.89 15.83
N LEU A 120 -5.55 -12.84 15.09
CA LEU A 120 -4.65 -12.05 14.25
C LEU A 120 -3.59 -11.31 15.07
N SER A 121 -2.34 -11.29 14.55
CA SER A 121 -1.25 -10.57 15.17
C SER A 121 -1.54 -9.08 15.33
N GLY A 122 -1.26 -8.55 16.52
CA GLY A 122 -1.41 -7.13 16.87
C GLY A 122 -0.19 -6.24 16.60
N ILE A 123 0.93 -6.78 16.14
CA ILE A 123 2.23 -6.07 16.05
C ILE A 123 2.15 -4.76 15.27
N ASN A 124 1.41 -4.70 14.16
CA ASN A 124 1.25 -3.47 13.37
C ASN A 124 0.12 -2.56 13.89
N GLY A 125 -0.29 -2.76 15.14
CA GLY A 125 -1.32 -1.98 15.83
C GLY A 125 -2.74 -2.29 15.34
N GLN A 126 -3.72 -1.62 15.94
CA GLN A 126 -5.13 -1.87 15.72
C GLN A 126 -5.61 -1.67 14.28
N LEU A 127 -4.88 -0.90 13.47
CA LEU A 127 -5.28 -0.60 12.09
C LEU A 127 -4.85 -1.64 11.05
N ARG A 128 -3.95 -2.56 11.39
CA ARG A 128 -3.37 -3.53 10.45
C ARG A 128 -3.10 -4.90 11.08
N PRO A 129 -4.05 -5.47 11.86
CA PRO A 129 -3.82 -6.75 12.49
C PRO A 129 -3.48 -7.83 11.44
N GLY A 130 -2.42 -8.59 11.70
CA GLY A 130 -1.94 -9.66 10.85
C GLY A 130 -1.28 -9.26 9.52
N ILE A 131 -1.37 -8.01 9.08
CA ILE A 131 -0.89 -7.58 7.77
C ILE A 131 0.62 -7.36 7.75
N VAL A 132 1.35 -8.20 7.03
CA VAL A 132 2.81 -8.11 6.84
C VAL A 132 3.21 -7.45 5.52
N HIS A 133 2.36 -7.52 4.48
CA HIS A 133 2.54 -6.83 3.20
C HIS A 133 1.20 -6.42 2.60
N ARG A 134 1.24 -5.72 1.47
CA ARG A 134 0.03 -5.26 0.80
C ARG A 134 0.14 -5.32 -0.71
N ILE A 135 -1.00 -5.46 -1.36
CA ILE A 135 -1.18 -5.22 -2.80
C ILE A 135 -2.16 -4.06 -2.99
N ASP A 136 -2.17 -3.45 -4.17
CA ASP A 136 -3.03 -2.30 -4.44
C ASP A 136 -4.52 -2.70 -4.49
N ARG A 137 -5.42 -1.72 -4.33
CA ARG A 137 -6.87 -1.95 -4.39
C ARG A 137 -7.28 -2.73 -5.64
N ASP A 138 -6.82 -2.27 -6.80
CA ASP A 138 -7.20 -2.82 -8.10
C ASP A 138 -6.20 -3.89 -8.62
N THR A 139 -5.34 -4.40 -7.74
CA THR A 139 -4.53 -5.61 -7.96
C THR A 139 -5.20 -6.77 -7.26
N SER A 140 -5.45 -7.86 -7.97
CA SER A 140 -5.98 -9.10 -7.42
C SER A 140 -4.87 -10.07 -7.02
N GLY A 141 -5.24 -11.14 -6.32
CA GLY A 141 -4.36 -12.28 -6.05
C GLY A 141 -3.89 -12.40 -4.62
N LEU A 142 -2.86 -13.21 -4.44
CA LEU A 142 -2.43 -13.71 -3.15
C LEU A 142 -1.87 -12.64 -2.21
N ILE A 143 -2.37 -12.67 -0.98
CA ILE A 143 -1.84 -11.92 0.15
C ILE A 143 -1.80 -12.84 1.37
N ILE A 144 -0.68 -12.81 2.13
CA ILE A 144 -0.51 -13.57 3.37
C ILE A 144 -0.70 -12.66 4.57
N ALA A 145 -1.38 -13.16 5.59
CA ALA A 145 -1.52 -12.52 6.88
C ALA A 145 -1.10 -13.47 8.02
N ALA A 146 -0.58 -12.90 9.09
CA ALA A 146 -0.13 -13.63 10.27
C ALA A 146 -1.26 -13.74 11.30
N LYS A 147 -1.53 -14.96 11.79
CA LYS A 147 -2.56 -15.23 12.81
C LYS A 147 -2.04 -15.07 14.23
N ASN A 148 -0.73 -14.92 14.43
CA ASN A 148 -0.12 -14.63 15.74
C ASN A 148 1.18 -13.82 15.57
N ASP A 149 1.69 -13.30 16.69
CA ASP A 149 2.85 -12.40 16.68
C ASP A 149 4.15 -13.10 16.28
N ALA A 150 4.34 -14.37 16.64
CA ALA A 150 5.52 -15.13 16.24
C ALA A 150 5.56 -15.31 14.70
N ALA A 151 4.42 -15.66 14.09
CA ALA A 151 4.30 -15.76 12.65
C ALA A 151 4.52 -14.40 11.97
N HIS A 152 4.03 -13.31 12.58
CA HIS A 152 4.23 -11.96 12.06
C HIS A 152 5.72 -11.59 11.96
N LEU A 153 6.48 -11.81 13.05
CA LEU A 153 7.90 -11.52 13.09
C LEU A 153 8.66 -12.35 12.06
N ALA A 154 8.40 -13.66 11.99
CA ALA A 154 9.05 -14.55 11.03
C ALA A 154 8.76 -14.18 9.56
N LEU A 155 7.50 -13.80 9.23
CA LEU A 155 7.16 -13.34 7.89
C LEU A 155 7.75 -11.96 7.57
N ALA A 156 7.82 -11.06 8.56
CA ALA A 156 8.45 -9.75 8.39
C ALA A 156 9.95 -9.87 8.12
N GLU A 157 10.65 -10.79 8.80
CA GLU A 157 12.05 -11.12 8.53
C GLU A 157 12.23 -11.62 7.10
N GLN A 158 11.42 -12.57 6.64
CA GLN A 158 11.48 -13.09 5.26
C GLN A 158 11.16 -12.01 4.20
N LEU A 159 10.37 -11.00 4.52
CA LEU A 159 10.16 -9.85 3.64
C LEU A 159 11.37 -8.91 3.62
N GLN A 160 12.12 -8.83 4.72
CA GLN A 160 13.31 -7.98 4.86
C GLN A 160 14.52 -8.60 4.18
N ASP A 161 14.74 -9.90 4.34
CA ASP A 161 15.84 -10.65 3.72
C ASP A 161 15.53 -11.12 2.29
N HIS A 162 14.31 -10.84 1.80
CA HIS A 162 13.81 -11.17 0.48
C HIS A 162 13.65 -12.69 0.22
N SER A 163 13.57 -13.51 1.24
CA SER A 163 13.34 -14.96 1.13
C SER A 163 11.87 -15.33 0.93
N LEU A 164 10.93 -14.39 1.20
CA LEU A 164 9.53 -14.52 0.83
C LEU A 164 9.35 -14.04 -0.62
N TYR A 165 9.11 -14.99 -1.55
CA TYR A 165 8.96 -14.69 -2.97
C TYR A 165 7.52 -14.36 -3.33
N ARG A 166 7.35 -13.28 -4.09
CA ARG A 166 6.05 -12.81 -4.61
C ARG A 166 6.16 -12.70 -6.11
N GLU A 167 5.39 -13.53 -6.79
CA GLU A 167 5.33 -13.53 -8.25
C GLU A 167 3.97 -12.99 -8.70
N TYR A 168 4.02 -12.12 -9.68
CA TYR A 168 2.85 -11.48 -10.28
C TYR A 168 2.82 -11.77 -11.77
N GLU A 169 1.63 -11.79 -12.33
CA GLU A 169 1.45 -11.70 -13.77
C GLU A 169 0.81 -10.36 -14.14
N ALA A 170 1.27 -9.78 -15.25
CA ALA A 170 0.76 -8.50 -15.75
C ALA A 170 0.69 -8.50 -17.28
N VAL A 171 -0.28 -7.76 -17.82
CA VAL A 171 -0.25 -7.38 -19.23
C VAL A 171 0.22 -5.94 -19.31
N VAL A 172 1.27 -5.69 -20.11
CA VAL A 172 1.82 -4.35 -20.34
C VAL A 172 1.57 -3.88 -21.76
N VAL A 173 1.49 -2.56 -21.93
CA VAL A 173 1.28 -1.92 -23.24
C VAL A 173 2.60 -1.93 -24.03
N GLY A 174 2.51 -2.26 -25.30
CA GLY A 174 3.66 -2.36 -26.20
C GLY A 174 4.36 -3.72 -26.11
N ASN A 175 5.32 -3.92 -27.00
CA ASN A 175 6.09 -5.16 -27.08
C ASN A 175 7.48 -4.95 -26.51
N LEU A 176 7.77 -5.65 -25.41
CA LEU A 176 9.11 -5.75 -24.85
C LEU A 176 10.00 -6.50 -25.84
N ARG A 177 11.17 -5.97 -26.15
CA ARG A 177 12.13 -6.58 -27.08
C ARG A 177 12.81 -7.78 -26.46
N GLU A 178 13.29 -7.60 -25.23
CA GLU A 178 13.99 -8.63 -24.47
C GLU A 178 12.98 -9.63 -23.87
N ASP A 179 13.43 -10.89 -23.66
CA ASP A 179 12.60 -11.92 -23.03
C ASP A 179 12.56 -11.82 -21.50
N ARG A 180 13.53 -11.14 -20.93
CA ARG A 180 13.64 -10.92 -19.48
C ARG A 180 14.46 -9.69 -19.17
N GLY A 181 14.28 -9.15 -17.98
CA GLY A 181 15.07 -8.02 -17.51
C GLY A 181 14.87 -7.73 -16.05
N THR A 182 15.63 -6.76 -15.57
CA THR A 182 15.57 -6.27 -14.18
C THR A 182 15.44 -4.76 -14.20
N VAL A 183 14.53 -4.24 -13.40
CA VAL A 183 14.41 -2.81 -13.10
C VAL A 183 14.86 -2.59 -11.67
N ASP A 184 16.00 -1.93 -11.48
CA ASP A 184 16.52 -1.49 -10.17
C ASP A 184 16.50 0.04 -10.16
N LEU A 185 15.36 0.61 -9.84
CA LEU A 185 15.11 2.05 -9.81
C LEU A 185 14.43 2.44 -8.50
N PRO A 186 15.02 3.37 -7.72
CA PRO A 186 14.47 3.75 -6.44
C PRO A 186 13.14 4.50 -6.56
N ILE A 187 12.19 4.20 -5.67
CA ILE A 187 10.84 4.73 -5.71
C ILE A 187 10.56 5.62 -4.49
N ALA A 188 10.01 6.80 -4.74
CA ALA A 188 9.46 7.72 -3.74
C ALA A 188 8.04 8.17 -4.13
N ARG A 189 7.41 8.91 -3.23
CA ARG A 189 6.16 9.62 -3.55
C ARG A 189 6.43 10.69 -4.61
N HIS A 190 5.53 10.81 -5.58
CA HIS A 190 5.62 11.86 -6.60
C HIS A 190 5.58 13.26 -5.94
N PRO A 191 6.43 14.20 -6.35
CA PRO A 191 6.59 15.48 -5.65
C PRO A 191 5.32 16.34 -5.61
N THR A 192 4.49 16.28 -6.63
CA THR A 192 3.29 17.12 -6.78
C THR A 192 1.98 16.32 -6.78
N ASP A 193 1.97 15.10 -7.28
CA ASP A 193 0.76 14.26 -7.35
C ASP A 193 0.75 13.23 -6.21
N ARG A 194 -0.06 13.48 -5.17
CA ARG A 194 -0.16 12.62 -3.99
C ARG A 194 -0.68 11.20 -4.27
N LYS A 195 -1.33 10.97 -5.42
CA LYS A 195 -1.85 9.65 -5.83
C LYS A 195 -0.78 8.80 -6.51
N LYS A 196 0.36 9.39 -6.90
CA LYS A 196 1.43 8.73 -7.64
C LYS A 196 2.66 8.43 -6.77
N MET A 197 3.34 7.38 -7.16
CA MET A 197 4.74 7.14 -6.85
C MET A 197 5.57 7.45 -8.09
N ALA A 198 6.86 7.68 -7.94
CA ALA A 198 7.77 7.98 -9.05
C ALA A 198 9.15 7.41 -8.79
N VAL A 199 9.90 7.14 -9.85
CA VAL A 199 11.34 6.92 -9.77
C VAL A 199 12.00 8.20 -9.26
N ASN A 200 12.81 8.08 -8.21
CA ASN A 200 13.49 9.23 -7.60
C ASN A 200 14.87 8.79 -7.07
N HIS A 201 15.91 9.18 -7.75
CA HIS A 201 17.28 8.81 -7.42
C HIS A 201 17.84 9.55 -6.18
N LEU A 202 17.22 10.66 -5.76
CA LEU A 202 17.70 11.45 -4.62
C LEU A 202 17.13 10.94 -3.30
N ASN A 203 15.80 10.70 -3.26
CA ASN A 203 15.06 10.37 -2.03
C ASN A 203 14.26 9.07 -2.13
N GLY A 204 14.47 8.30 -3.21
CA GLY A 204 13.79 7.05 -3.44
C GLY A 204 14.34 5.91 -2.56
N ARG A 205 13.46 5.02 -2.15
CA ARG A 205 13.85 3.77 -1.49
C ARG A 205 14.16 2.73 -2.56
N ARG A 206 15.23 1.95 -2.39
CA ARG A 206 15.59 0.85 -3.30
C ARG A 206 14.36 0.01 -3.65
N ALA A 207 14.20 -0.25 -4.94
CA ALA A 207 13.12 -1.06 -5.47
C ALA A 207 13.64 -1.89 -6.66
N VAL A 208 13.43 -3.22 -6.61
CA VAL A 208 13.91 -4.14 -7.64
C VAL A 208 12.78 -5.06 -8.09
N THR A 209 12.56 -5.07 -9.40
CA THR A 209 11.58 -5.92 -10.09
C THR A 209 12.27 -6.70 -11.21
N HIS A 210 12.23 -8.02 -11.15
CA HIS A 210 12.61 -8.89 -12.26
C HIS A 210 11.37 -9.20 -13.09
N TRP A 211 11.50 -9.20 -14.41
CA TRP A 211 10.40 -9.56 -15.30
C TRP A 211 10.85 -10.56 -16.35
N THR A 212 9.92 -11.40 -16.80
CA THR A 212 10.11 -12.39 -17.86
C THR A 212 8.86 -12.36 -18.74
N VAL A 213 9.07 -12.39 -20.05
CA VAL A 213 7.97 -12.46 -21.03
C VAL A 213 7.38 -13.85 -21.04
N LEU A 214 6.07 -13.94 -20.88
CA LEU A 214 5.31 -15.17 -21.02
C LEU A 214 4.72 -15.31 -22.43
N ALA A 215 4.22 -14.19 -23.00
CA ALA A 215 3.70 -14.13 -24.36
C ALA A 215 3.76 -12.72 -24.92
N ARG A 216 3.87 -12.58 -26.26
CA ARG A 216 3.73 -11.32 -26.98
C ARG A 216 2.51 -11.35 -27.87
N TYR A 217 1.78 -10.25 -27.87
CA TYR A 217 0.59 -10.01 -28.67
C TYR A 217 0.77 -8.72 -29.49
N PRO A 218 -0.02 -8.45 -30.52
CA PRO A 218 0.04 -7.18 -31.21
C PRO A 218 -0.18 -5.98 -30.29
N GLY A 219 0.89 -5.23 -30.01
CA GLY A 219 0.87 -4.06 -29.15
C GLY A 219 0.80 -4.32 -27.63
N TYR A 220 0.94 -5.57 -27.17
CA TYR A 220 0.89 -5.94 -25.74
C TYR A 220 1.87 -7.07 -25.42
N THR A 221 2.32 -7.10 -24.18
CA THR A 221 3.16 -8.20 -23.67
C THR A 221 2.60 -8.73 -22.36
N HIS A 222 2.41 -10.04 -22.24
CA HIS A 222 2.12 -10.74 -20.99
C HIS A 222 3.44 -11.08 -20.32
N ILE A 223 3.61 -10.65 -19.09
CA ILE A 223 4.84 -10.83 -18.32
C ILE A 223 4.59 -11.43 -16.95
N GLN A 224 5.57 -12.16 -16.45
CA GLN A 224 5.72 -12.51 -15.04
C GLN A 224 6.67 -11.51 -14.39
N CYS A 225 6.33 -11.04 -13.18
CA CYS A 225 7.18 -10.18 -12.37
C CYS A 225 7.50 -10.86 -11.04
N ARG A 226 8.78 -10.89 -10.67
CA ARG A 226 9.24 -11.30 -9.33
C ARG A 226 9.81 -10.09 -8.59
N LEU A 227 9.34 -9.90 -7.36
CA LEU A 227 9.75 -8.77 -6.53
C LEU A 227 10.83 -9.17 -5.51
N GLU A 228 11.95 -8.43 -5.44
CA GLU A 228 12.81 -8.43 -4.25
C GLU A 228 12.21 -7.51 -3.18
N THR A 229 11.80 -6.34 -3.55
CA THR A 229 11.23 -5.31 -2.66
C THR A 229 9.72 -5.17 -2.88
N GLY A 230 9.00 -4.52 -1.94
CA GLY A 230 7.54 -4.31 -2.04
C GLY A 230 7.16 -2.84 -1.82
N ARG A 231 7.59 -1.93 -2.72
CA ARG A 231 7.22 -0.51 -2.62
C ARG A 231 5.83 -0.30 -3.21
N THR A 232 5.13 0.71 -2.71
CA THR A 232 3.80 1.10 -3.23
C THR A 232 3.88 1.31 -4.75
N HIS A 233 2.95 0.69 -5.49
CA HIS A 233 2.87 0.73 -6.96
C HIS A 233 4.14 0.25 -7.70
N GLN A 234 5.01 -0.55 -7.09
CA GLN A 234 6.36 -0.83 -7.61
C GLN A 234 6.36 -1.33 -9.05
N ILE A 235 5.65 -2.42 -9.37
CA ILE A 235 5.58 -2.97 -10.74
C ILE A 235 5.03 -1.91 -11.70
N ARG A 236 4.00 -1.20 -11.30
CA ARG A 236 3.32 -0.18 -12.12
C ARG A 236 4.27 0.97 -12.49
N VAL A 237 5.02 1.48 -11.49
CA VAL A 237 6.04 2.54 -11.69
C VAL A 237 7.18 2.05 -12.56
N HIS A 238 7.72 0.85 -12.28
CA HIS A 238 8.84 0.30 -13.00
C HIS A 238 8.51 0.04 -14.48
N MET A 239 7.37 -0.60 -14.75
CA MET A 239 6.96 -0.86 -16.13
C MET A 239 6.63 0.44 -16.90
N ALA A 240 6.05 1.43 -16.23
CA ALA A 240 5.85 2.76 -16.82
C ALA A 240 7.19 3.47 -17.13
N ALA A 241 8.19 3.34 -16.25
CA ALA A 241 9.53 3.89 -16.46
C ALA A 241 10.26 3.24 -17.68
N LEU A 242 9.97 1.98 -17.99
CA LEU A 242 10.43 1.30 -19.20
C LEU A 242 9.66 1.73 -20.46
N GLY A 243 8.62 2.56 -20.37
CA GLY A 243 7.75 2.91 -21.48
C GLY A 243 6.64 1.88 -21.76
N HIS A 244 6.49 0.88 -20.90
CA HIS A 244 5.52 -0.21 -21.02
C HIS A 244 4.57 -0.26 -19.82
N PRO A 245 3.69 0.75 -19.62
CA PRO A 245 2.81 0.77 -18.45
C PRO A 245 1.88 -0.44 -18.43
N VAL A 246 1.47 -0.86 -17.22
CA VAL A 246 0.52 -1.96 -17.04
C VAL A 246 -0.80 -1.59 -17.71
N LEU A 247 -1.34 -2.48 -18.52
CA LEU A 247 -2.61 -2.27 -19.24
C LEU A 247 -3.75 -1.97 -18.25
N GLY A 248 -4.59 -1.00 -18.57
CA GLY A 248 -5.71 -0.57 -17.73
C GLY A 248 -5.32 0.36 -16.58
N ASP A 249 -4.02 0.62 -16.35
CA ASP A 249 -3.57 1.46 -15.24
C ASP A 249 -4.01 2.93 -15.45
N PRO A 250 -4.92 3.46 -14.59
CA PRO A 250 -5.43 4.83 -14.73
C PRO A 250 -4.43 5.90 -14.28
N VAL A 251 -3.37 5.49 -13.56
CA VAL A 251 -2.41 6.41 -12.94
C VAL A 251 -1.15 6.58 -13.78
N TYR A 252 -0.65 5.49 -14.38
CA TYR A 252 0.64 5.47 -15.05
C TYR A 252 0.55 5.38 -16.59
N GLY A 253 -0.65 5.63 -17.18
CA GLY A 253 -0.80 5.74 -18.62
C GLY A 253 -1.10 4.44 -19.35
N GLY A 254 -1.52 3.40 -18.63
CA GLY A 254 -1.87 2.09 -19.20
C GLY A 254 -3.28 1.98 -19.79
N GLN A 255 -4.11 3.02 -19.65
CA GLN A 255 -5.49 2.98 -20.17
C GLN A 255 -5.51 2.85 -21.69
N ARG A 256 -6.32 1.93 -22.19
CA ARG A 256 -6.56 1.70 -23.63
C ARG A 256 -8.06 1.43 -23.83
N LYS A 257 -8.60 1.94 -24.95
CA LYS A 257 -9.95 1.59 -25.40
C LYS A 257 -10.01 0.11 -25.80
N GLY A 258 -11.16 -0.50 -25.63
CA GLY A 258 -11.38 -1.88 -26.05
C GLY A 258 -11.14 -2.96 -24.98
N PHE A 259 -10.91 -2.59 -23.73
CA PHE A 259 -10.78 -3.50 -22.59
C PHE A 259 -11.80 -3.17 -21.50
N PRO A 260 -13.12 -3.39 -21.74
CA PRO A 260 -14.19 -3.04 -20.81
C PRO A 260 -14.15 -3.88 -19.51
N GLU A 261 -13.49 -5.04 -19.53
CA GLU A 261 -13.28 -5.92 -18.39
C GLU A 261 -12.34 -5.38 -17.33
N LEU A 262 -11.58 -4.33 -17.65
CA LEU A 262 -10.60 -3.75 -16.74
C LEU A 262 -11.17 -2.56 -15.95
N ALA A 263 -11.34 -2.73 -14.67
CA ALA A 263 -11.63 -1.65 -13.71
C ALA A 263 -10.35 -0.90 -13.24
N GLY A 264 -9.17 -1.43 -13.53
CA GLY A 264 -7.87 -0.91 -13.14
C GLY A 264 -6.73 -1.64 -13.87
N GLN A 265 -5.56 -1.66 -13.26
CA GLN A 265 -4.36 -2.32 -13.80
C GLN A 265 -4.53 -3.83 -13.95
N CYS A 266 -4.20 -4.38 -15.13
CA CYS A 266 -4.14 -5.83 -15.38
C CYS A 266 -2.90 -6.43 -14.71
N LEU A 267 -3.02 -6.64 -13.40
CA LEU A 267 -1.94 -7.09 -12.50
C LEU A 267 -2.52 -8.03 -11.45
N HIS A 268 -1.91 -9.21 -11.31
CA HIS A 268 -2.38 -10.27 -10.44
C HIS A 268 -1.23 -10.91 -9.65
N ALA A 269 -1.35 -11.01 -8.32
CA ALA A 269 -0.40 -11.71 -7.45
C ALA A 269 -0.62 -13.23 -7.57
N ARG A 270 0.14 -13.87 -8.44
CA ARG A 270 -0.08 -15.22 -8.95
C ARG A 270 0.41 -16.33 -8.03
N ARG A 271 1.59 -16.12 -7.43
CA ARG A 271 2.26 -17.12 -6.60
C ARG A 271 2.96 -16.47 -5.41
N LEU A 272 2.91 -17.17 -4.29
CA LEU A 272 3.59 -16.81 -3.05
C LEU A 272 4.39 -18.01 -2.56
N THR A 273 5.68 -17.82 -2.23
CA THR A 273 6.51 -18.85 -1.64
C THR A 273 7.15 -18.29 -0.38
N PHE A 274 6.98 -18.99 0.73
CA PHE A 274 7.49 -18.57 2.04
C PHE A 274 7.92 -19.78 2.87
N ARG A 275 8.81 -19.57 3.84
CA ARG A 275 9.07 -20.57 4.88
C ARG A 275 7.99 -20.46 5.95
N HIS A 276 7.37 -21.58 6.26
CA HIS A 276 6.35 -21.64 7.30
C HIS A 276 6.92 -21.17 8.65
N PRO A 277 6.30 -20.21 9.34
CA PRO A 277 6.84 -19.58 10.55
C PRO A 277 7.23 -20.56 11.66
N ARG A 278 6.47 -21.64 11.82
CA ARG A 278 6.65 -22.62 12.89
C ARG A 278 7.52 -23.80 12.46
N THR A 279 7.26 -24.38 11.28
CA THR A 279 7.92 -25.61 10.84
C THR A 279 9.20 -25.36 10.05
N GLY A 280 9.39 -24.16 9.49
CA GLY A 280 10.51 -23.83 8.61
C GLY A 280 10.41 -24.43 7.20
N GLU A 281 9.37 -25.23 6.92
CA GLU A 281 9.15 -25.86 5.62
C GLU A 281 8.83 -24.81 4.54
N LEU A 282 9.26 -25.08 3.32
CA LEU A 282 8.99 -24.20 2.19
C LEU A 282 7.57 -24.47 1.67
N VAL A 283 6.70 -23.49 1.80
CA VAL A 283 5.32 -23.53 1.33
C VAL A 283 5.20 -22.68 0.07
N THR A 284 4.62 -23.25 -0.99
CA THR A 284 4.30 -22.53 -2.24
C THR A 284 2.80 -22.60 -2.50
N VAL A 285 2.19 -21.45 -2.61
CA VAL A 285 0.76 -21.28 -2.87
C VAL A 285 0.58 -20.54 -4.19
N SER A 286 -0.39 -20.95 -5.01
CA SER A 286 -0.74 -20.28 -6.26
C SER A 286 -2.27 -20.21 -6.42
N CYS A 287 -2.76 -19.18 -7.11
CA CYS A 287 -4.16 -19.05 -7.49
C CYS A 287 -4.30 -18.90 -9.01
N PRO A 288 -5.42 -19.32 -9.62
CA PRO A 288 -5.64 -19.16 -11.06
C PRO A 288 -5.71 -17.68 -11.45
N LEU A 289 -5.45 -17.38 -12.72
CA LEU A 289 -5.74 -16.03 -13.25
C LEU A 289 -7.25 -15.79 -13.20
N PRO A 290 -7.71 -14.65 -12.70
CA PRO A 290 -9.13 -14.33 -12.64
C PRO A 290 -9.72 -14.10 -14.04
N ASP A 291 -11.04 -14.25 -14.17
CA ASP A 291 -11.75 -14.21 -15.45
C ASP A 291 -11.48 -12.94 -16.26
N TYR A 292 -11.41 -11.79 -15.58
CA TYR A 292 -11.09 -10.53 -16.26
C TYR A 292 -9.71 -10.57 -16.92
N PHE A 293 -8.71 -11.19 -16.27
CA PHE A 293 -7.36 -11.30 -16.80
C PHE A 293 -7.32 -12.26 -18.00
N GLN A 294 -8.00 -13.41 -17.88
CA GLN A 294 -8.12 -14.36 -18.99
C GLN A 294 -8.84 -13.75 -20.19
N ALA A 295 -9.90 -12.96 -19.96
CA ALA A 295 -10.60 -12.23 -21.01
C ALA A 295 -9.68 -11.21 -21.71
N VAL A 296 -8.81 -10.51 -20.96
CA VAL A 296 -7.79 -9.62 -21.51
C VAL A 296 -6.82 -10.37 -22.40
N LEU A 297 -6.27 -11.51 -21.95
CA LEU A 297 -5.34 -12.32 -22.75
C LEU A 297 -6.00 -12.83 -24.05
N THR A 298 -7.23 -13.31 -23.95
CA THR A 298 -8.02 -13.75 -25.10
C THR A 298 -8.24 -12.62 -26.10
N ARG A 299 -8.54 -11.42 -25.62
CA ARG A 299 -8.73 -10.24 -26.45
C ARG A 299 -7.43 -9.83 -27.14
N CYS A 300 -6.31 -9.76 -26.40
CA CYS A 300 -5.00 -9.47 -26.96
C CYS A 300 -4.64 -10.45 -28.08
N GLY A 301 -4.97 -11.74 -27.94
CA GLY A 301 -4.73 -12.75 -28.98
C GLY A 301 -5.63 -12.63 -30.22
N ARG A 302 -6.74 -11.90 -30.14
CA ARG A 302 -7.67 -11.66 -31.28
C ARG A 302 -7.39 -10.36 -32.06
N LEU A 303 -6.41 -9.58 -31.63
CA LEU A 303 -6.04 -8.32 -32.29
C LEU A 303 -5.09 -8.54 -33.47
N VAL A 304 -5.11 -9.74 -34.08
CA VAL A 304 -4.34 -10.14 -35.27
C VAL A 304 -5.09 -9.73 -36.51
#